data_c54e4861c38315cd79a6a56b3bcf1cc1
#
_entry.id   c54e4861c38315cd79a6a56b3bcf1cc1
#
_cell.length_a   1.000
_cell.length_b   1.000
_cell.length_c   1.000
_cell.angle_alpha   90.00
_cell.angle_beta   90.00
_cell.angle_gamma   90.00
#
_symmetry.space_group_name_H-M   'P 1'
#
loop_
_entity.id
_entity.type
_entity.pdbx_description
1 polymer ?
#
loop_
_entity_poly.entity_id
_entity_poly.type
_entity_poly.pdbx_seq_one_letter_code
_entity_poly.pdbx_strand_id
1 'polypeptide(L)'
;LNTLNLSQVYIIATSSSASASELVMVGLEPYINVVHIGSTTVGKNQGSLLFVDDPEGGNVYDETRVNNINPNVQWGLQPIISRVENSAGFSDYADGLIPDIVLDEDITNLGVLGDANEPLLARAIQEITGIGAKRSFDVIIPARVISSSKLHDPRNATLLLNNSVPTSKFSLTQKK
;
A
#
# COMPACT_ATOMS: atom_id res chain seq x y z
N LEU A 1 17.54 14.86 18.30
CA LEU A 1 16.16 14.41 18.01
C LEU A 1 15.46 14.11 19.33
N ASN A 2 14.31 14.72 19.55
CA ASN A 2 13.48 14.38 20.70
C ASN A 2 12.81 13.03 20.41
N THR A 3 13.03 12.04 21.26
CA THR A 3 12.36 10.75 21.17
C THR A 3 11.14 10.76 22.08
N LEU A 4 10.05 10.11 21.66
CA LEU A 4 8.85 9.95 22.48
C LEU A 4 9.02 8.89 23.56
N ASN A 5 10.10 8.08 23.51
CA ASN A 5 10.38 6.95 24.41
C ASN A 5 9.17 6.02 24.61
N LEU A 6 8.43 5.77 23.54
CA LEU A 6 7.31 4.85 23.58
C LEU A 6 7.81 3.39 23.56
N SER A 7 7.24 2.55 24.37
CA SER A 7 7.50 1.09 24.35
C SER A 7 6.56 0.34 23.41
N GLN A 8 5.45 0.97 23.03
CA GLN A 8 4.41 0.37 22.22
C GLN A 8 3.69 1.39 21.36
N VAL A 9 3.23 0.95 20.19
CA VAL A 9 2.37 1.72 19.28
C VAL A 9 1.22 0.84 18.80
N TYR A 10 0.05 1.43 18.69
CA TYR A 10 -1.12 0.78 18.08
C TYR A 10 -1.34 1.35 16.70
N ILE A 11 -1.45 0.48 15.71
CA ILE A 11 -1.64 0.88 14.31
C ILE A 11 -2.92 0.25 13.81
N ILE A 12 -3.84 1.11 13.36
CA ILE A 12 -5.07 0.67 12.69
C ILE A 12 -4.76 0.54 11.20
N ALA A 13 -4.88 -0.69 10.68
CA ALA A 13 -4.68 -0.97 9.27
C ALA A 13 -5.68 -2.01 8.78
N THR A 14 -6.09 -1.88 7.53
CA THR A 14 -7.14 -2.71 6.93
C THR A 14 -6.65 -3.38 5.65
N SER A 15 -7.49 -4.19 5.03
CA SER A 15 -7.20 -4.83 3.74
C SER A 15 -6.94 -3.84 2.59
N SER A 16 -7.11 -2.55 2.84
CA SER A 16 -6.75 -1.47 1.92
C SER A 16 -5.39 -0.83 2.21
N SER A 17 -4.79 -1.13 3.34
CA SER A 17 -3.47 -0.62 3.73
C SER A 17 -2.38 -1.35 2.97
N ALA A 18 -1.45 -0.58 2.39
CA ALA A 18 -0.41 -1.12 1.52
C ALA A 18 0.87 -0.27 1.53
N SER A 19 1.97 -0.84 1.10
CA SER A 19 3.22 -0.13 0.77
C SER A 19 3.76 0.70 1.95
N ALA A 20 3.70 2.04 1.87
CA ALA A 20 4.23 2.93 2.91
C ALA A 20 3.60 2.70 4.29
N SER A 21 2.31 2.35 4.35
CA SER A 21 1.63 2.01 5.61
C SER A 21 2.21 0.74 6.22
N GLU A 22 2.47 -0.28 5.40
CA GLU A 22 3.10 -1.53 5.82
C GLU A 22 4.56 -1.31 6.20
N LEU A 23 5.27 -0.44 5.46
CA LEU A 23 6.65 -0.08 5.78
C LEU A 23 6.78 0.55 7.17
N VAL A 24 5.82 1.39 7.58
CA VAL A 24 5.82 1.97 8.93
C VAL A 24 5.70 0.86 9.99
N MET A 25 4.82 -0.10 9.79
CA MET A 25 4.61 -1.22 10.73
C MET A 25 5.88 -2.07 10.82
N VAL A 26 6.33 -2.60 9.69
CA VAL A 26 7.51 -3.48 9.60
C VAL A 26 8.79 -2.75 10.04
N GLY A 27 8.94 -1.47 9.70
CA GLY A 27 10.10 -0.67 10.06
C GLY A 27 10.19 -0.36 11.56
N LEU A 28 9.07 -0.29 12.26
CA LEU A 28 9.04 -0.04 13.71
C LEU A 28 9.24 -1.31 14.55
N GLU A 29 8.83 -2.48 14.06
CA GLU A 29 8.89 -3.74 14.81
C GLU A 29 10.25 -4.04 15.49
N PRO A 30 11.42 -3.77 14.87
CA PRO A 30 12.69 -4.04 15.53
C PRO A 30 12.99 -3.13 16.73
N TYR A 31 12.25 -2.04 16.90
CA TYR A 31 12.56 -0.99 17.88
C TYR A 31 11.49 -0.81 18.95
N ILE A 32 10.24 -1.18 18.65
CA ILE A 32 9.08 -0.92 19.52
C ILE A 32 8.03 -2.01 19.29
N ASN A 33 7.25 -2.32 20.30
CA ASN A 33 6.13 -3.24 20.13
C ASN A 33 5.05 -2.58 19.26
N VAL A 34 4.79 -3.16 18.09
CA VAL A 34 3.74 -2.73 17.17
C VAL A 34 2.53 -3.63 17.34
N VAL A 35 1.39 -3.06 17.69
CA VAL A 35 0.11 -3.79 17.80
C VAL A 35 -0.77 -3.39 16.64
N HIS A 36 -1.01 -4.32 15.73
CA HIS A 36 -1.86 -4.13 14.57
C HIS A 36 -3.32 -4.47 14.89
N ILE A 37 -4.20 -3.49 14.70
CA ILE A 37 -5.66 -3.65 14.86
C ILE A 37 -6.31 -3.50 13.49
N GLY A 38 -7.16 -4.44 13.11
CA GLY A 38 -7.90 -4.36 11.85
C GLY A 38 -7.93 -5.68 11.10
N SER A 39 -7.62 -5.64 9.81
CA SER A 39 -7.58 -6.81 8.94
C SER A 39 -6.24 -6.95 8.23
N THR A 40 -5.98 -8.13 7.68
CA THR A 40 -4.74 -8.41 6.93
C THR A 40 -4.55 -7.38 5.81
N THR A 41 -3.36 -6.80 5.75
CA THR A 41 -3.01 -5.75 4.76
C THR A 41 -2.78 -6.32 3.36
N VAL A 42 -2.39 -5.49 2.40
CA VAL A 42 -2.23 -5.90 0.99
C VAL A 42 -0.99 -6.75 0.74
N GLY A 43 0.11 -6.50 1.46
CA GLY A 43 1.38 -7.21 1.24
C GLY A 43 2.28 -6.61 0.16
N LYS A 44 2.21 -5.30 -0.07
CA LYS A 44 3.04 -4.64 -1.07
C LYS A 44 4.44 -4.32 -0.50
N ASN A 45 5.32 -5.31 -0.52
CA ASN A 45 6.70 -5.22 -0.04
C ASN A 45 7.73 -4.86 -1.13
N GLN A 46 7.28 -4.38 -2.27
CA GLN A 46 8.11 -4.13 -3.45
C GLN A 46 8.13 -2.65 -3.80
N GLY A 47 9.27 -2.17 -4.29
CA GLY A 47 9.45 -0.83 -4.82
C GLY A 47 9.71 -0.84 -6.32
N SER A 48 9.20 0.18 -7.01
CA SER A 48 9.39 0.39 -8.44
C SER A 48 9.87 1.81 -8.72
N LEU A 49 10.56 1.99 -9.83
CA LEU A 49 10.86 3.31 -10.38
C LEU A 49 10.19 3.46 -11.75
N LEU A 50 9.72 4.67 -12.02
CA LEU A 50 9.23 5.02 -13.35
C LEU A 50 10.39 5.48 -14.21
N PHE A 51 10.59 4.82 -15.34
CA PHE A 51 11.57 5.19 -16.35
C PHE A 51 10.85 5.84 -17.54
N VAL A 52 11.44 6.92 -18.04
CA VAL A 52 10.94 7.69 -19.18
C VAL A 52 12.09 7.98 -20.13
N ASP A 53 11.77 8.35 -21.37
CA ASP A 53 12.78 8.80 -22.32
C ASP A 53 13.11 10.29 -22.09
N ASP A 54 14.16 10.53 -21.28
CA ASP A 54 14.76 11.85 -21.07
C ASP A 54 16.18 11.84 -21.66
N PRO A 55 16.37 12.33 -22.90
CA PRO A 55 17.65 12.24 -23.61
C PRO A 55 18.80 13.00 -22.96
N GLU A 56 18.51 14.00 -22.14
CA GLU A 56 19.49 14.87 -21.50
C GLU A 56 19.73 14.56 -20.02
N GLY A 57 18.99 13.60 -19.47
CA GLY A 57 19.02 13.25 -18.06
C GLY A 57 19.17 11.76 -17.81
N GLY A 58 19.02 11.37 -16.56
CA GLY A 58 18.84 9.96 -16.22
C GLY A 58 17.42 9.53 -16.62
N ASN A 59 17.28 8.30 -17.11
CA ASN A 59 15.97 7.80 -17.57
C ASN A 59 14.93 7.61 -16.43
N VAL A 60 15.27 7.90 -15.18
CA VAL A 60 14.34 7.87 -14.06
C VAL A 60 13.47 9.13 -14.10
N TYR A 61 12.16 8.96 -14.02
CA TYR A 61 11.23 10.08 -14.03
C TYR A 61 11.51 11.05 -12.87
N ASP A 62 11.62 12.33 -13.21
CA ASP A 62 11.76 13.46 -12.30
C ASP A 62 10.76 14.55 -12.74
N GLU A 63 9.86 14.92 -11.82
CA GLU A 63 8.82 15.92 -12.13
C GLU A 63 9.41 17.31 -12.47
N THR A 64 10.62 17.62 -11.98
CA THR A 64 11.30 18.88 -12.31
C THR A 64 11.82 18.91 -13.74
N ARG A 65 11.92 17.74 -14.37
CA ARG A 65 12.43 17.54 -15.72
C ARG A 65 11.38 17.14 -16.74
N VAL A 66 10.10 17.26 -16.41
CA VAL A 66 9.00 16.83 -17.29
C VAL A 66 9.07 17.43 -18.69
N ASN A 67 9.61 18.65 -18.83
CA ASN A 67 9.77 19.33 -20.12
C ASN A 67 10.92 18.78 -20.98
N ASN A 68 11.78 17.93 -20.40
CA ASN A 68 12.90 17.30 -21.09
C ASN A 68 12.54 15.91 -21.62
N ILE A 69 11.39 15.38 -21.22
CA ILE A 69 10.90 14.09 -21.69
C ILE A 69 10.65 14.19 -23.21
N ASN A 70 11.12 13.18 -23.95
CA ASN A 70 10.94 13.12 -25.40
C ASN A 70 9.44 13.14 -25.77
N PRO A 71 8.94 14.19 -26.43
CA PRO A 71 7.51 14.33 -26.73
C PRO A 71 6.99 13.28 -27.72
N ASN A 72 7.88 12.59 -28.42
CA ASN A 72 7.51 11.52 -29.33
C ASN A 72 7.36 10.15 -28.66
N VAL A 73 7.77 10.03 -27.38
CA VAL A 73 7.67 8.80 -26.61
C VAL A 73 6.71 9.03 -25.44
N GLN A 74 5.49 8.52 -25.57
CA GLN A 74 4.44 8.65 -24.55
C GLN A 74 4.37 7.45 -23.60
N TRP A 75 5.41 6.64 -23.57
CA TRP A 75 5.47 5.42 -22.77
C TRP A 75 6.49 5.57 -21.66
N GLY A 76 6.16 5.06 -20.49
CA GLY A 76 7.07 4.86 -19.39
C GLY A 76 7.11 3.39 -19.00
N LEU A 77 8.21 2.96 -18.40
CA LEU A 77 8.39 1.63 -17.83
C LEU A 77 8.46 1.76 -16.31
N GLN A 78 7.71 0.95 -15.60
CA GLN A 78 7.73 0.94 -14.14
C GLN A 78 8.04 -0.48 -13.60
N PRO A 79 9.26 -0.97 -13.79
CA PRO A 79 9.66 -2.27 -13.28
C PRO A 79 9.76 -2.25 -11.76
N ILE A 80 9.52 -3.41 -11.15
CA ILE A 80 9.86 -3.67 -9.76
C ILE A 80 11.37 -3.82 -9.69
N ILE A 81 12.04 -3.03 -8.83
CA ILE A 81 13.50 -2.98 -8.75
C ILE A 81 14.04 -3.24 -7.35
N SER A 82 13.19 -3.24 -6.35
CA SER A 82 13.60 -3.40 -4.95
C SER A 82 12.54 -4.15 -4.14
N ARG A 83 13.00 -4.70 -3.04
CA ARG A 83 12.18 -5.28 -1.98
C ARG A 83 12.44 -4.53 -0.69
N VAL A 84 11.39 -4.25 0.05
CA VAL A 84 11.46 -3.58 1.35
C VAL A 84 11.75 -4.62 2.42
N GLU A 85 12.74 -4.34 3.27
CA GLU A 85 13.00 -5.11 4.47
C GLU A 85 13.28 -4.17 5.66
N ASN A 86 13.06 -4.64 6.88
CA ASN A 86 13.38 -3.87 8.08
C ASN A 86 14.85 -4.09 8.51
N SER A 87 15.27 -3.40 9.57
CA SER A 87 16.65 -3.50 10.07
C SER A 87 17.03 -4.89 10.62
N ALA A 88 16.05 -5.76 10.86
CA ALA A 88 16.25 -7.15 11.26
C ALA A 88 16.26 -8.11 10.04
N GLY A 89 16.12 -7.60 8.82
CA GLY A 89 16.08 -8.40 7.59
C GLY A 89 14.72 -9.02 7.28
N PHE A 90 13.66 -8.63 8.01
CA PHE A 90 12.32 -9.13 7.71
C PHE A 90 11.71 -8.42 6.51
N SER A 91 11.25 -9.20 5.54
CA SER A 91 10.63 -8.73 4.31
C SER A 91 9.50 -9.66 3.82
N ASP A 92 9.18 -10.72 4.57
CA ASP A 92 8.27 -11.76 4.13
C ASP A 92 6.82 -11.44 4.53
N TYR A 93 6.24 -10.45 3.86
CA TYR A 93 4.84 -10.05 4.04
C TYR A 93 4.11 -9.83 2.70
N ALA A 94 4.46 -10.60 1.68
CA ALA A 94 3.82 -10.49 0.36
C ALA A 94 2.31 -10.82 0.39
N ASP A 95 1.88 -11.61 1.37
CA ASP A 95 0.45 -11.95 1.58
C ASP A 95 -0.24 -11.01 2.58
N GLY A 96 0.42 -9.92 2.97
CA GLY A 96 -0.06 -8.95 3.96
C GLY A 96 0.43 -9.20 5.37
N LEU A 97 0.33 -8.17 6.20
CA LEU A 97 0.58 -8.24 7.65
C LEU A 97 -0.70 -8.67 8.33
N ILE A 98 -0.62 -9.74 9.09
CA ILE A 98 -1.76 -10.28 9.86
C ILE A 98 -1.95 -9.42 11.11
N PRO A 99 -3.18 -8.98 11.44
CA PRO A 99 -3.42 -8.19 12.64
C PRO A 99 -3.30 -9.01 13.92
N ASP A 100 -2.78 -8.38 14.99
CA ASP A 100 -2.80 -8.93 16.34
C ASP A 100 -4.21 -8.96 16.90
N ILE A 101 -5.00 -7.95 16.53
CA ILE A 101 -6.40 -7.80 16.94
C ILE A 101 -7.25 -7.70 15.68
N VAL A 102 -7.91 -8.81 15.35
CA VAL A 102 -8.78 -8.88 14.18
C VAL A 102 -10.05 -8.07 14.43
N LEU A 103 -10.28 -7.06 13.59
CA LEU A 103 -11.51 -6.27 13.57
C LEU A 103 -11.70 -5.69 12.18
N ASP A 104 -12.60 -6.27 11.40
CA ASP A 104 -12.90 -5.78 10.07
C ASP A 104 -13.76 -4.50 10.11
N GLU A 105 -13.60 -3.64 9.11
CA GLU A 105 -14.48 -2.49 8.93
C GLU A 105 -15.89 -2.94 8.57
N ASP A 106 -16.88 -2.46 9.33
CA ASP A 106 -18.28 -2.60 8.96
C ASP A 106 -18.67 -1.47 8.00
N ILE A 107 -18.77 -1.80 6.71
CA ILE A 107 -19.14 -0.84 5.66
C ILE A 107 -20.51 -0.21 5.84
N THR A 108 -21.37 -0.79 6.71
CA THR A 108 -22.68 -0.24 7.04
C THR A 108 -22.63 0.70 8.24
N ASN A 109 -21.51 0.70 8.99
CA ASN A 109 -21.32 1.50 10.19
C ASN A 109 -19.83 1.90 10.36
N LEU A 110 -19.32 2.67 9.41
CA LEU A 110 -17.93 3.16 9.45
C LEU A 110 -17.67 4.16 10.58
N GLY A 111 -18.74 4.76 11.14
CA GLY A 111 -18.60 5.81 12.13
C GLY A 111 -18.08 7.13 11.54
N VAL A 112 -17.60 8.01 12.41
CA VAL A 112 -16.99 9.27 12.03
C VAL A 112 -15.50 9.21 12.30
N LEU A 113 -14.69 9.45 11.28
CA LEU A 113 -13.23 9.39 11.39
C LEU A 113 -12.72 10.36 12.48
N GLY A 114 -11.96 9.83 13.42
CA GLY A 114 -11.43 10.58 14.57
C GLY A 114 -12.37 10.67 15.77
N ASP A 115 -13.62 10.20 15.67
CA ASP A 115 -14.50 10.07 16.84
C ASP A 115 -14.08 8.85 17.68
N ALA A 116 -14.00 9.04 19.00
CA ALA A 116 -13.65 7.94 19.94
C ALA A 116 -14.63 6.76 19.92
N ASN A 117 -15.81 6.93 19.32
CA ASN A 117 -16.80 5.86 19.13
C ASN A 117 -16.71 5.19 17.75
N GLU A 118 -15.81 5.64 16.86
CA GLU A 118 -15.51 4.95 15.61
C GLU A 118 -15.00 3.53 15.97
N PRO A 119 -15.49 2.46 15.34
CA PRO A 119 -15.25 1.09 15.83
C PRO A 119 -13.79 0.70 15.98
N LEU A 120 -12.93 0.99 15.00
CA LEU A 120 -11.50 0.64 15.06
C LEU A 120 -10.75 1.50 16.07
N LEU A 121 -11.04 2.81 16.10
CA LEU A 121 -10.44 3.72 17.07
C LEU A 121 -10.92 3.42 18.50
N ALA A 122 -12.20 3.13 18.69
CA ALA A 122 -12.74 2.72 19.98
C ALA A 122 -12.03 1.47 20.51
N ARG A 123 -11.76 0.51 19.62
CA ARG A 123 -11.01 -0.69 20.00
C ARG A 123 -9.57 -0.36 20.39
N ALA A 124 -8.89 0.49 19.64
CA ALA A 124 -7.53 0.92 19.99
C ALA A 124 -7.49 1.64 21.33
N ILE A 125 -8.45 2.55 21.60
CA ILE A 125 -8.56 3.25 22.88
C ILE A 125 -8.81 2.25 24.03
N GLN A 126 -9.64 1.26 23.80
CA GLN A 126 -9.90 0.21 24.79
C GLN A 126 -8.63 -0.58 25.14
N GLU A 127 -7.84 -0.96 24.15
CA GLU A 127 -6.58 -1.68 24.36
C GLU A 127 -5.55 -0.82 25.12
N ILE A 128 -5.49 0.49 24.82
CA ILE A 128 -4.56 1.41 25.47
C ILE A 128 -4.96 1.68 26.93
N THR A 129 -6.25 1.89 27.18
CA THR A 129 -6.73 2.39 28.47
C THR A 129 -7.22 1.29 29.42
N GLY A 130 -7.52 0.11 28.87
CA GLY A 130 -8.23 -0.95 29.59
C GLY A 130 -9.68 -0.60 29.94
N ILE A 131 -10.16 0.57 29.52
CA ILE A 131 -11.49 1.08 29.82
C ILE A 131 -12.34 0.97 28.56
N GLY A 132 -13.40 0.20 28.60
CA GLY A 132 -14.38 0.08 27.52
C GLY A 132 -15.48 -0.89 27.94
N ALA A 133 -16.71 -0.63 27.48
CA ALA A 133 -17.73 -1.65 27.54
C ALA A 133 -17.24 -2.83 26.68
N LYS A 134 -17.46 -4.07 27.13
CA LYS A 134 -17.38 -5.26 26.28
C LYS A 134 -18.46 -5.12 25.19
N ARG A 135 -18.24 -4.22 24.21
CA ARG A 135 -19.03 -4.27 22.99
C ARG A 135 -18.58 -5.51 22.25
N SER A 136 -19.52 -6.38 21.94
CA SER A 136 -19.32 -7.39 20.92
C SER A 136 -19.07 -6.61 19.63
N PHE A 137 -17.82 -6.64 19.14
CA PHE A 137 -17.48 -6.13 17.82
C PHE A 137 -17.70 -7.24 16.79
N ASP A 138 -18.79 -8.00 16.95
CA ASP A 138 -19.19 -9.00 15.96
C ASP A 138 -19.61 -8.25 14.68
N VAL A 139 -18.65 -8.03 13.84
CA VAL A 139 -18.89 -7.47 12.49
C VAL A 139 -19.55 -8.56 11.66
N ILE A 140 -20.84 -8.46 11.49
CA ILE A 140 -21.55 -9.20 10.47
C ILE A 140 -21.31 -8.44 9.16
N ILE A 141 -20.44 -8.93 8.30
CA ILE A 141 -20.26 -8.38 6.96
C ILE A 141 -21.46 -8.84 6.11
N PRO A 142 -22.53 -8.05 5.99
CA PRO A 142 -23.76 -8.51 5.33
C PRO A 142 -23.67 -8.41 3.80
N ALA A 143 -22.58 -7.82 3.28
CA ALA A 143 -22.50 -7.49 1.87
C ALA A 143 -21.16 -7.93 1.27
N ARG A 144 -21.24 -8.67 0.17
CA ARG A 144 -20.09 -8.90 -0.71
C ARG A 144 -19.78 -7.59 -1.43
N VAL A 145 -18.53 -7.11 -1.34
CA VAL A 145 -18.07 -5.98 -2.14
C VAL A 145 -18.22 -6.35 -3.62
N ILE A 146 -19.14 -5.69 -4.32
CA ILE A 146 -19.41 -5.91 -5.74
C ILE A 146 -18.45 -5.07 -6.59
N SER A 147 -18.08 -3.88 -6.10
CA SER A 147 -17.20 -2.94 -6.78
C SER A 147 -16.54 -1.99 -5.79
N SER A 148 -15.34 -1.50 -6.11
CA SER A 148 -14.68 -0.43 -5.37
C SER A 148 -14.12 0.59 -6.36
N SER A 149 -13.89 1.82 -5.90
CA SER A 149 -13.27 2.86 -6.72
C SER A 149 -11.87 2.43 -7.24
N LYS A 150 -11.19 1.55 -6.53
CA LYS A 150 -9.91 0.97 -6.95
C LYS A 150 -10.04 0.11 -8.20
N LEU A 151 -11.17 -0.58 -8.40
CA LEU A 151 -11.43 -1.39 -9.59
C LEU A 151 -11.68 -0.54 -10.84
N HIS A 152 -12.06 0.73 -10.64
CA HIS A 152 -12.32 1.67 -11.73
C HIS A 152 -11.14 2.61 -12.02
N ASP A 153 -10.08 2.56 -11.22
CA ASP A 153 -8.85 3.30 -11.54
C ASP A 153 -8.06 2.53 -12.60
N PRO A 154 -7.94 3.07 -13.83
CA PRO A 154 -7.20 2.39 -14.91
C PRO A 154 -5.71 2.21 -14.59
N ARG A 155 -5.21 2.87 -13.54
CA ARG A 155 -3.83 2.72 -13.06
C ARG A 155 -3.66 1.55 -12.10
N ASN A 156 -4.78 0.95 -11.65
CA ASN A 156 -4.77 -0.08 -10.62
C ASN A 156 -4.61 -1.46 -11.26
N ALA A 157 -3.36 -1.94 -11.36
CA ALA A 157 -2.98 -3.34 -11.63
C ALA A 157 -3.58 -4.00 -12.90
N THR A 158 -4.27 -3.27 -13.74
CA THR A 158 -4.67 -3.78 -15.04
C THR A 158 -3.50 -3.65 -15.99
N LEU A 159 -2.99 -4.79 -16.45
CA LEU A 159 -2.13 -4.83 -17.61
C LEU A 159 -2.94 -4.26 -18.78
N LEU A 160 -2.72 -2.99 -19.11
CA LEU A 160 -3.31 -2.36 -20.29
C LEU A 160 -2.62 -2.95 -21.52
N LEU A 161 -3.00 -4.17 -21.87
CA LEU A 161 -2.70 -4.72 -23.18
C LEU A 161 -3.61 -3.98 -24.16
N ASN A 162 -3.12 -2.93 -24.76
CA ASN A 162 -3.73 -2.41 -25.97
C ASN A 162 -3.53 -3.46 -27.07
N ASN A 163 -4.58 -4.21 -27.39
CA ASN A 163 -4.59 -5.20 -28.47
C ASN A 163 -4.34 -4.56 -29.85
N SER A 164 -4.21 -3.25 -29.92
CA SER A 164 -3.73 -2.52 -31.09
C SER A 164 -2.21 -2.30 -31.06
N VAL A 165 -1.43 -3.32 -30.67
CA VAL A 165 -0.01 -3.30 -31.04
C VAL A 165 0.02 -3.26 -32.56
N PRO A 166 0.54 -2.18 -33.16
CA PRO A 166 0.68 -2.15 -34.61
C PRO A 166 1.57 -3.33 -34.98
N THR A 167 1.04 -4.28 -35.74
CA THR A 167 1.82 -5.36 -36.37
C THR A 167 2.70 -4.78 -37.48
N SER A 168 3.34 -3.65 -37.23
CA SER A 168 4.34 -3.09 -38.10
C SER A 168 5.66 -3.78 -37.83
N LYS A 169 5.84 -4.92 -38.50
CA LYS A 169 7.07 -5.46 -39.05
C LYS A 169 8.34 -4.89 -38.39
N PHE A 170 8.73 -5.45 -37.27
CA PHE A 170 10.14 -5.44 -36.90
C PHE A 170 10.88 -6.39 -37.83
N SER A 171 11.34 -5.87 -38.96
CA SER A 171 12.32 -6.53 -39.81
C SER A 171 13.67 -6.38 -39.13
N LEU A 172 14.10 -7.41 -38.43
CA LEU A 172 15.50 -7.54 -38.02
C LEU A 172 16.32 -7.79 -39.27
N THR A 173 16.81 -6.76 -39.89
CA THR A 173 17.87 -6.89 -40.88
C THR A 173 19.15 -7.27 -40.14
N GLN A 174 19.46 -8.56 -40.17
CA GLN A 174 20.81 -9.03 -39.78
C GLN A 174 21.79 -8.40 -40.79
N LYS A 175 22.62 -7.47 -40.32
CA LYS A 175 23.82 -7.09 -41.08
C LYS A 175 24.81 -8.26 -40.97
N LYS A 176 25.16 -8.79 -42.15
CA LYS A 176 26.32 -9.68 -42.33
C LYS A 176 27.60 -8.92 -42.07
#